data_13cba6e8abf740e8d1962e68a806f918
#
_entry.id   13cba6e8abf740e8d1962e68a806f918
#
_cell.length_a   1.000
_cell.length_b   1.000
_cell.length_c   1.000
_cell.angle_alpha   90.00
_cell.angle_beta   90.00
_cell.angle_gamma   90.00
#
_symmetry.space_group_name_H-M   'P 1'
#
loop_
_entity.id
_entity.type
_entity.pdbx_description
1 polymer ?
#
loop_
_entity_poly.entity_id
_entity_poly.type
_entity_poly.pdbx_seq_one_letter_code
_entity_poly.pdbx_strand_id
1 'polypeptide(L)'
;MSDFAKKQFQKIASVANKCPTHKLKIEGYTDSEPYAGGANGYSNWELSAERANSARRELIAEKVPIDRIAQVIGYGDSVPSMAQDPTNPLNRRISITIIPPKIKGEVKMGGMSPI
;
A
#
# COMPACT_ATOMS: atom_id res chain seq x y z
N MET A 1 -1.10 -1.04 -17.31
CA MET A 1 -1.43 0.12 -16.46
C MET A 1 -1.80 1.29 -17.33
N SER A 2 -2.83 2.04 -16.98
CA SER A 2 -3.28 3.19 -17.76
C SER A 2 -2.27 4.33 -17.67
N ASP A 3 -2.32 5.25 -18.64
CA ASP A 3 -1.47 6.43 -18.61
C ASP A 3 -1.76 7.30 -17.39
N PHE A 4 -3.02 7.37 -16.99
CA PHE A 4 -3.39 8.11 -15.78
C PHE A 4 -2.72 7.53 -14.54
N ALA A 5 -2.77 6.21 -14.38
CA ALA A 5 -2.14 5.55 -13.25
C ALA A 5 -0.62 5.73 -13.25
N LYS A 6 0.00 5.61 -14.42
CA LYS A 6 1.44 5.84 -14.53
C LYS A 6 1.83 7.25 -14.09
N LYS A 7 1.05 8.25 -14.49
CA LYS A 7 1.32 9.63 -14.07
C LYS A 7 1.20 9.79 -12.56
N GLN A 8 0.24 9.11 -11.92
CA GLN A 8 0.11 9.15 -10.48
C GLN A 8 1.35 8.54 -9.79
N PHE A 9 1.81 7.39 -10.28
CA PHE A 9 3.01 6.76 -9.72
C PHE A 9 4.26 7.61 -9.94
N GLN A 10 4.36 8.28 -11.09
CA GLN A 10 5.47 9.20 -11.35
C GLN A 10 5.49 10.35 -10.34
N LYS A 11 4.32 10.91 -10.02
CA LYS A 11 4.21 11.96 -9.01
C LYS A 11 4.62 11.47 -7.63
N ILE A 12 4.15 10.29 -7.24
CA ILE A 12 4.49 9.70 -5.96
C ILE A 12 5.99 9.44 -5.87
N ALA A 13 6.57 8.87 -6.93
CA ALA A 13 8.01 8.62 -6.98
C ALA A 13 8.81 9.91 -6.88
N SER A 14 8.36 10.97 -7.54
CA SER A 14 9.03 12.27 -7.47
C SER A 14 9.05 12.80 -6.03
N VAL A 15 7.92 12.73 -5.34
CA VAL A 15 7.85 13.16 -3.94
C VAL A 15 8.75 12.29 -3.06
N ALA A 16 8.69 10.98 -3.24
CA ALA A 16 9.50 10.05 -2.46
C ALA A 16 11.00 10.30 -2.65
N ASN A 17 11.42 10.60 -3.87
CA ASN A 17 12.82 10.86 -4.17
C ASN A 17 13.31 12.20 -3.64
N LYS A 18 12.41 13.12 -3.33
CA LYS A 18 12.76 14.37 -2.63
C LYS A 18 12.94 14.16 -1.13
N CYS A 19 12.53 13.02 -0.61
CA CYS A 19 12.63 12.69 0.81
C CYS A 19 13.43 11.40 0.95
N PRO A 20 14.73 11.38 0.64
CA PRO A 20 15.50 10.14 0.46
C PRO A 20 15.65 9.29 1.71
N THR A 21 15.39 9.84 2.88
CA THR A 21 15.47 9.08 4.14
C THR A 21 14.11 8.52 4.58
N HIS A 22 13.04 8.88 3.88
CA HIS A 22 11.70 8.38 4.22
C HIS A 22 11.49 6.99 3.63
N LYS A 23 10.68 6.20 4.31
CA LYS A 23 10.27 4.88 3.84
C LYS A 23 8.85 4.96 3.30
N LEU A 24 8.45 3.92 2.59
CA LEU A 24 7.13 3.84 1.96
C LEU A 24 6.39 2.62 2.48
N LYS A 25 5.12 2.80 2.78
CA LYS A 25 4.20 1.73 3.11
C LYS A 25 3.13 1.68 2.03
N ILE A 26 2.92 0.50 1.45
CA ILE A 26 1.96 0.29 0.37
C ILE A 26 0.86 -0.63 0.89
N GLU A 27 -0.38 -0.18 0.79
CA GLU A 27 -1.53 -0.92 1.29
C GLU A 27 -2.53 -1.10 0.16
N GLY A 28 -2.98 -2.33 -0.03
CA GLY A 28 -3.99 -2.67 -1.03
C GLY A 28 -5.30 -3.03 -0.35
N TYR A 29 -6.40 -2.60 -0.95
CA TYR A 29 -7.75 -2.83 -0.43
C TYR A 29 -8.66 -3.28 -1.56
N THR A 30 -9.66 -4.08 -1.22
CA THR A 30 -10.71 -4.47 -2.15
C THR A 30 -12.07 -4.08 -1.60
N ASP A 31 -13.09 -4.08 -2.48
CA ASP A 31 -14.47 -4.08 -2.01
C ASP A 31 -14.84 -5.48 -1.54
N SER A 32 -16.07 -5.66 -1.05
CA SER A 32 -16.52 -6.94 -0.53
C SER A 32 -17.11 -7.87 -1.58
N GLU A 33 -17.14 -7.46 -2.86
CA GLU A 33 -17.55 -8.38 -3.93
C GLU A 33 -16.59 -9.56 -3.98
N PRO A 34 -17.10 -10.80 -4.00
CA PRO A 34 -16.22 -11.95 -4.14
C PRO A 34 -15.41 -11.86 -5.42
N TYR A 35 -14.13 -12.17 -5.34
CA TYR A 35 -13.29 -12.17 -6.52
C TYR A 35 -13.73 -13.28 -7.47
N ALA A 36 -14.14 -12.90 -8.69
CA ALA A 36 -14.70 -13.83 -9.65
C ALA A 36 -13.72 -14.91 -10.12
N GLY A 37 -12.41 -14.65 -10.04
CA GLY A 37 -11.37 -15.61 -10.38
C GLY A 37 -10.89 -16.43 -9.19
N GLY A 38 -11.64 -16.52 -8.13
CA GLY A 38 -11.22 -17.04 -6.82
C GLY A 38 -11.12 -18.53 -6.68
N ALA A 39 -10.72 -19.26 -7.71
CA ALA A 39 -10.48 -20.70 -7.61
C ALA A 39 -9.27 -20.99 -6.71
N ASN A 40 -9.24 -22.18 -6.12
CA ASN A 40 -8.09 -22.66 -5.35
C ASN A 40 -7.74 -21.78 -4.13
N GLY A 41 -8.75 -21.17 -3.54
CA GLY A 41 -8.54 -20.36 -2.34
C GLY A 41 -8.07 -18.93 -2.60
N TYR A 42 -7.93 -18.54 -3.85
CA TYR A 42 -7.60 -17.16 -4.18
C TYR A 42 -8.81 -16.27 -3.84
N SER A 43 -8.56 -15.23 -3.08
CA SER A 43 -9.63 -14.39 -2.52
C SER A 43 -9.25 -12.90 -2.60
N ASN A 44 -10.09 -12.06 -2.01
CA ASN A 44 -9.79 -10.64 -1.90
C ASN A 44 -8.51 -10.38 -1.10
N TRP A 45 -8.15 -11.29 -0.19
CA TRP A 45 -6.87 -11.17 0.52
C TRP A 45 -5.69 -11.22 -0.43
N GLU A 46 -5.63 -12.24 -1.28
CA GLU A 46 -4.56 -12.39 -2.26
C GLU A 46 -4.62 -11.30 -3.32
N LEU A 47 -5.83 -10.92 -3.75
CA LEU A 47 -5.99 -9.87 -4.75
C LEU A 47 -5.45 -8.53 -4.24
N SER A 48 -5.76 -8.15 -3.01
CA SER A 48 -5.28 -6.89 -2.44
C SER A 48 -3.76 -6.89 -2.27
N ALA A 49 -3.20 -8.02 -1.83
CA ALA A 49 -1.76 -8.17 -1.69
C ALA A 49 -1.06 -8.08 -3.05
N GLU A 50 -1.63 -8.70 -4.08
CA GLU A 50 -1.06 -8.65 -5.42
C GLU A 50 -1.10 -7.24 -5.99
N ARG A 51 -2.19 -6.52 -5.77
CA ARG A 51 -2.29 -5.12 -6.21
C ARG A 51 -1.27 -4.24 -5.50
N ALA A 52 -1.06 -4.45 -4.20
CA ALA A 52 -0.05 -3.72 -3.46
C ALA A 52 1.36 -4.04 -3.99
N ASN A 53 1.63 -5.30 -4.33
CA ASN A 53 2.91 -5.68 -4.93
C ASN A 53 3.09 -5.10 -6.33
N SER A 54 2.01 -5.00 -7.11
CA SER A 54 2.07 -4.35 -8.42
C SER A 54 2.44 -2.88 -8.28
N ALA A 55 1.89 -2.21 -7.27
CA ALA A 55 2.25 -0.81 -6.98
C ALA A 55 3.72 -0.70 -6.59
N ARG A 56 4.22 -1.62 -5.78
CA ARG A 56 5.63 -1.67 -5.42
C ARG A 56 6.51 -1.77 -6.67
N ARG A 57 6.19 -2.71 -7.56
CA ARG A 57 6.96 -2.88 -8.79
C ARG A 57 6.94 -1.61 -9.65
N GLU A 58 5.81 -0.93 -9.71
CA GLU A 58 5.71 0.29 -10.49
C GLU A 58 6.54 1.42 -9.90
N LEU A 59 6.56 1.56 -8.57
CA LEU A 59 7.41 2.56 -7.92
C LEU A 59 8.89 2.30 -8.20
N ILE A 60 9.30 1.05 -8.17
CA ILE A 60 10.68 0.68 -8.49
C ILE A 60 11.00 1.01 -9.95
N ALA A 61 10.06 0.75 -10.86
CA ALA A 61 10.22 1.12 -12.26
C ALA A 61 10.35 2.64 -12.44
N GLU A 62 9.74 3.42 -11.55
CA GLU A 62 9.84 4.87 -11.54
C GLU A 62 11.03 5.37 -10.71
N LYS A 63 12.01 4.51 -10.47
CA LYS A 63 13.29 4.86 -9.84
C LYS A 63 13.24 5.09 -8.34
N VAL A 64 12.26 4.54 -7.65
CA VAL A 64 12.29 4.47 -6.19
C VAL A 64 13.16 3.28 -5.81
N PRO A 65 14.24 3.47 -5.04
CA PRO A 65 15.08 2.35 -4.63
C PRO A 65 14.32 1.33 -3.79
N ILE A 66 14.63 0.06 -4.00
CA ILE A 66 13.90 -1.03 -3.33
C ILE A 66 13.99 -0.96 -1.82
N ASP A 67 15.11 -0.46 -1.28
CA ASP A 67 15.31 -0.36 0.15
C ASP A 67 14.45 0.74 0.81
N ARG A 68 13.76 1.53 -0.01
CA ARG A 68 12.81 2.51 0.50
C ARG A 68 11.47 1.90 0.85
N ILE A 69 11.18 0.71 0.37
CA ILE A 69 9.89 0.03 0.62
C ILE A 69 9.97 -0.66 1.99
N ALA A 70 9.17 -0.18 2.94
CA ALA A 70 9.17 -0.74 4.28
C ALA A 70 8.14 -1.85 4.45
N GLN A 71 6.95 -1.67 3.86
CA GLN A 71 5.85 -2.61 4.04
C GLN A 71 4.98 -2.67 2.79
N VAL A 72 4.53 -3.88 2.48
CA VAL A 72 3.53 -4.12 1.42
C VAL A 72 2.45 -4.98 2.05
N ILE A 73 1.24 -4.46 2.15
CA ILE A 73 0.16 -5.08 2.93
C ILE A 73 -1.10 -5.20 2.07
N GLY A 74 -1.71 -6.38 2.11
CA GLY A 74 -3.04 -6.58 1.56
C GLY A 74 -4.06 -6.71 2.66
N TYR A 75 -5.07 -5.87 2.66
CA TYR A 75 -6.12 -5.88 3.68
C TYR A 75 -7.40 -6.57 3.22
N GLY A 76 -7.48 -6.99 1.96
CA GLY A 76 -8.72 -7.53 1.44
C GLY A 76 -9.84 -6.50 1.54
N ASP A 77 -11.00 -6.94 2.01
CA ASP A 77 -12.15 -6.05 2.24
C ASP A 77 -12.33 -5.69 3.72
N SER A 78 -11.32 -5.95 4.56
CA SER A 78 -11.45 -5.80 6.01
C SER A 78 -11.50 -4.35 6.48
N VAL A 79 -11.07 -3.39 5.65
CA VAL A 79 -11.03 -1.96 6.03
C VAL A 79 -11.67 -1.13 4.92
N PRO A 80 -13.00 -1.15 4.79
CA PRO A 80 -13.65 -0.37 3.73
C PRO A 80 -13.66 1.12 4.07
N SER A 81 -13.38 1.95 3.06
CA SER A 81 -13.54 3.40 3.20
C SER A 81 -15.01 3.82 3.11
N MET A 82 -15.84 3.00 2.46
CA MET A 82 -17.28 3.20 2.36
C MET A 82 -17.97 2.07 3.13
N ALA A 83 -17.88 2.11 4.46
CA ALA A 83 -18.33 1.02 5.32
C ALA A 83 -19.83 0.72 5.19
N GLN A 84 -20.64 1.73 4.85
CA GLN A 84 -22.09 1.56 4.70
C GLN A 84 -22.47 0.95 3.35
N ASP A 85 -21.52 0.83 2.45
CA ASP A 85 -21.70 0.23 1.14
C ASP A 85 -20.47 -0.64 0.82
N PRO A 86 -20.36 -1.82 1.42
CA PRO A 86 -19.14 -2.63 1.31
C PRO A 86 -18.80 -3.07 -0.11
N THR A 87 -19.79 -3.17 -0.98
CA THR A 87 -19.55 -3.57 -2.37
C THR A 87 -19.19 -2.39 -3.28
N ASN A 88 -19.16 -1.17 -2.74
CA ASN A 88 -18.86 0.01 -3.54
C ASN A 88 -17.46 -0.09 -4.13
N PRO A 89 -17.31 0.11 -5.45
CA PRO A 89 -16.00 0.05 -6.11
C PRO A 89 -14.95 1.00 -5.54
N LEU A 90 -15.36 2.08 -4.88
CA LEU A 90 -14.41 3.01 -4.25
C LEU A 90 -13.66 2.38 -3.08
N ASN A 91 -14.11 1.23 -2.59
CA ASN A 91 -13.35 0.47 -1.59
C ASN A 91 -12.14 -0.26 -2.18
N ARG A 92 -12.09 -0.39 -3.51
CA ARG A 92 -10.92 -0.94 -4.20
C ARG A 92 -9.91 0.17 -4.39
N ARG A 93 -8.83 0.10 -3.62
CA ARG A 93 -7.85 1.20 -3.66
C ARG A 93 -6.45 0.74 -3.27
N ILE A 94 -5.49 1.57 -3.61
CA ILE A 94 -4.12 1.47 -3.15
C ILE A 94 -3.82 2.74 -2.34
N SER A 95 -3.21 2.57 -1.18
CA SER A 95 -2.76 3.68 -0.35
C SER A 95 -1.25 3.59 -0.21
N ILE A 96 -0.57 4.70 -0.48
CA ILE A 96 0.87 4.77 -0.34
C ILE A 96 1.19 5.86 0.66
N THR A 97 1.82 5.48 1.76
CA THR A 97 2.17 6.39 2.84
C THR A 97 3.67 6.59 2.85
N ILE A 98 4.09 7.84 2.88
CA ILE A 98 5.51 8.19 3.03
C ILE A 98 5.77 8.39 4.51
N ILE A 99 6.64 7.55 5.07
CA ILE A 99 6.89 7.50 6.51
C ILE A 99 8.21 8.20 6.79
N PRO A 100 8.22 9.26 7.63
CA PRO A 100 9.46 9.94 7.96
C PRO A 100 10.39 9.02 8.77
N PRO A 101 11.70 9.28 8.75
CA PRO A 101 12.64 8.51 9.56
C PRO A 101 12.38 8.75 11.04
N LYS A 102 12.85 7.81 11.85
CA LYS A 102 12.74 7.96 13.30
C LYS A 102 13.58 9.12 13.77
N ILE A 103 13.07 9.84 14.76
CA ILE A 103 13.80 10.93 15.37
C ILE A 103 15.02 10.35 16.09
N LYS A 104 16.19 10.95 15.86
CA LYS A 104 17.42 10.53 16.53
C LYS A 104 17.23 10.68 18.04
N GLY A 105 17.58 9.64 18.75
CA GLY A 105 17.42 9.63 20.20
C GLY A 105 16.06 9.13 20.68
N GLU A 106 15.18 8.77 19.76
CA GLU A 106 13.91 8.16 20.13
C GLU A 106 14.16 6.84 20.83
N VAL A 107 13.56 6.66 22.00
CA VAL A 107 13.64 5.40 22.71
C VAL A 107 12.54 4.49 22.24
N LYS A 108 12.92 3.31 21.79
CA LYS A 108 11.94 2.30 21.41
C LYS A 108 11.42 1.62 22.65
N MET A 109 10.14 1.78 22.88
CA MET A 109 9.48 1.18 24.02
C MET A 109 8.92 -0.20 23.73
N GLY A 110 9.34 -0.79 22.62
CA GLY A 110 8.77 -2.05 22.14
C GLY A 110 8.84 -3.21 23.11
N GLY A 111 9.88 -3.28 23.91
CA GLY A 111 10.00 -4.29 24.94
C GLY A 111 9.34 -3.93 26.25
N MET A 112 8.79 -2.73 26.34
CA MET A 112 8.18 -2.24 27.53
C MET A 112 6.75 -1.86 27.20
N SER A 113 5.84 -2.34 27.99
CA SER A 113 4.50 -1.88 27.85
C SER A 113 4.54 -0.35 27.98
N PRO A 114 3.94 0.42 27.06
CA PRO A 114 3.83 1.85 27.26
C PRO A 114 2.87 2.06 28.37
N ILE A 115 2.77 1.44 29.22
CA ILE A 115 2.03 1.60 30.44
C ILE A 115 0.71 2.32 30.27
#